data_d6182b4057e86a199e99bd01121b28a8
#
_entry.id   d6182b4057e86a199e99bd01121b28a8
#
_cell.length_a   1.000
_cell.length_b   1.000
_cell.length_c   1.000
_cell.angle_alpha   90.00
_cell.angle_beta   90.00
_cell.angle_gamma   90.00
#
_symmetry.space_group_name_H-M   'P 1'
#
loop_
_entity.id
_entity.type
_entity.pdbx_description
1 polymer ?
#
loop_
_entity_poly.entity_id
_entity_poly.type
_entity_poly.pdbx_seq_one_letter_code
_entity_poly.pdbx_strand_id
1 'polypeptide(L)'
;MNIHLYATDKSVFLLLQQLPEDSQINVTAVIVPQNREYTKKVNDLVKMSGDIPVYIQKQTNWIASELPDADMAISWLYSQFIPLRILKKYSYGVLNMHGGKVPQYRGANVLQWAIINGETELGVTWHSMVEEIDAGPVWKESLVSVSVEDDALYARELLIKEGIRTFYSAWIDCVDPSKNGKVPNLSKGKYWPP
;
A
#
# COMPACT_ATOMS: atom_id res chain seq x y z
N MET A 1 11.98 -13.88 6.71
CA MET A 1 11.56 -12.48 6.93
C MET A 1 10.16 -12.47 7.50
N ASN A 2 9.97 -11.83 8.64
CA ASN A 2 8.65 -11.61 9.24
C ASN A 2 8.04 -10.33 8.69
N ILE A 3 6.76 -10.38 8.29
CA ILE A 3 6.08 -9.20 7.73
C ILE A 3 4.73 -8.95 8.38
N HIS A 4 4.35 -7.68 8.43
CA HIS A 4 3.00 -7.23 8.75
C HIS A 4 2.26 -6.78 7.49
N LEU A 5 0.95 -7.04 7.46
CA LEU A 5 0.07 -6.55 6.39
C LEU A 5 -0.87 -5.49 6.95
N TYR A 6 -0.74 -4.25 6.52
CA TYR A 6 -1.72 -3.18 6.74
C TYR A 6 -2.68 -3.17 5.56
N ALA A 7 -3.92 -3.56 5.76
CA ALA A 7 -4.86 -3.72 4.65
C ALA A 7 -6.30 -3.40 5.02
N THR A 8 -7.06 -2.94 4.03
CA THR A 8 -8.52 -2.74 4.11
C THR A 8 -9.27 -3.79 3.30
N ASP A 9 -8.57 -4.48 2.39
CA ASP A 9 -9.18 -5.37 1.40
C ASP A 9 -8.44 -6.71 1.34
N LYS A 10 -9.20 -7.80 1.19
CA LYS A 10 -8.68 -9.17 1.12
C LYS A 10 -7.73 -9.43 -0.05
N SER A 11 -7.74 -8.58 -1.07
CA SER A 11 -6.82 -8.70 -2.20
C SER A 11 -5.34 -8.58 -1.79
N VAL A 12 -5.03 -8.14 -0.56
CA VAL A 12 -3.68 -8.18 0.00
C VAL A 12 -3.06 -9.60 -0.06
N PHE A 13 -3.86 -10.64 0.08
CA PHE A 13 -3.37 -12.02 0.01
C PHE A 13 -2.94 -12.44 -1.40
N LEU A 14 -3.44 -11.75 -2.45
CA LEU A 14 -2.98 -11.97 -3.82
C LEU A 14 -1.53 -11.50 -4.03
N LEU A 15 -1.05 -10.57 -3.19
CA LEU A 15 0.36 -10.16 -3.21
C LEU A 15 1.26 -11.32 -2.78
N LEU A 16 0.84 -12.06 -1.76
CA LEU A 16 1.62 -13.20 -1.24
C LEU A 16 1.74 -14.32 -2.28
N GLN A 17 0.75 -14.47 -3.17
CA GLN A 17 0.79 -15.43 -4.27
C GLN A 17 1.79 -15.06 -5.38
N GLN A 18 2.28 -13.82 -5.39
CA GLN A 18 3.34 -13.37 -6.32
C GLN A 18 4.75 -13.70 -5.81
N LEU A 19 4.86 -14.13 -4.56
CA LEU A 19 6.14 -14.49 -3.96
C LEU A 19 6.54 -15.91 -4.37
N PRO A 20 7.84 -16.20 -4.57
CA PRO A 20 8.31 -17.55 -4.81
C PRO A 20 7.88 -18.51 -3.70
N GLU A 21 7.58 -19.76 -4.05
CA GLU A 21 7.15 -20.80 -3.09
C GLU A 21 8.19 -21.08 -1.99
N ASP A 22 9.46 -20.90 -2.32
CA ASP A 22 10.60 -21.05 -1.40
C ASP A 22 10.91 -19.77 -0.60
N SER A 23 10.13 -18.70 -0.79
CA SER A 23 10.29 -17.47 -0.03
C SER A 23 10.04 -17.74 1.46
N GLN A 24 11.05 -17.50 2.29
CA GLN A 24 10.94 -17.62 3.75
C GLN A 24 10.25 -16.39 4.35
N ILE A 25 9.04 -16.08 3.84
CA ILE A 25 8.22 -14.98 4.33
C ILE A 25 7.16 -15.52 5.26
N ASN A 26 7.12 -14.96 6.46
CA ASN A 26 6.15 -15.30 7.48
C ASN A 26 5.29 -14.07 7.80
N VAL A 27 3.98 -14.15 7.55
CA VAL A 27 3.03 -13.09 7.93
C VAL A 27 2.70 -13.26 9.40
N THR A 28 3.18 -12.36 10.24
CA THR A 28 3.01 -12.44 11.69
C THR A 28 1.82 -11.64 12.21
N ALA A 29 1.30 -10.69 11.44
CA ALA A 29 0.08 -9.96 11.78
C ALA A 29 -0.58 -9.34 10.55
N VAL A 30 -1.91 -9.22 10.61
CA VAL A 30 -2.71 -8.39 9.72
C VAL A 30 -3.29 -7.24 10.53
N ILE A 31 -3.07 -6.01 10.10
CA ILE A 31 -3.57 -4.81 10.76
C ILE A 31 -4.67 -4.18 9.89
N VAL A 32 -5.86 -4.07 10.45
CA VAL A 32 -7.04 -3.53 9.76
C VAL A 32 -7.50 -2.24 10.40
N PRO A 33 -8.03 -1.27 9.61
CA PRO A 33 -8.54 -0.04 10.16
C PRO A 33 -9.90 -0.24 10.84
N GLN A 34 -10.13 0.42 11.96
CA GLN A 34 -11.46 0.53 12.55
C GLN A 34 -12.24 1.61 11.78
N ASN A 35 -12.92 1.21 10.71
CA ASN A 35 -13.76 2.13 9.94
C ASN A 35 -15.09 1.46 9.57
N ARG A 36 -16.21 2.15 9.84
CA ARG A 36 -17.57 1.64 9.54
C ARG A 36 -17.79 1.42 8.04
N GLU A 37 -17.21 2.26 7.19
CA GLU A 37 -17.36 2.18 5.73
C GLU A 37 -16.76 0.90 5.13
N TYR A 38 -15.75 0.31 5.78
CA TYR A 38 -15.04 -0.86 5.29
C TYR A 38 -15.39 -2.16 6.02
N THR A 39 -16.42 -2.16 6.88
CA THR A 39 -16.75 -3.30 7.76
C THR A 39 -16.85 -4.63 6.98
N LYS A 40 -17.54 -4.65 5.83
CA LYS A 40 -17.69 -5.87 5.02
C LYS A 40 -16.34 -6.35 4.48
N LYS A 41 -15.54 -5.44 3.89
CA LYS A 41 -14.22 -5.77 3.33
C LYS A 41 -13.26 -6.26 4.41
N VAL A 42 -13.27 -5.61 5.58
CA VAL A 42 -12.47 -6.01 6.74
C VAL A 42 -12.90 -7.38 7.25
N ASN A 43 -14.21 -7.66 7.34
CA ASN A 43 -14.70 -8.98 7.76
C ASN A 43 -14.28 -10.10 6.80
N ASP A 44 -14.32 -9.84 5.48
CA ASP A 44 -13.85 -10.81 4.48
C ASP A 44 -12.33 -11.05 4.61
N LEU A 45 -11.56 -9.98 4.86
CA LEU A 45 -10.12 -10.07 5.09
C LEU A 45 -9.81 -10.87 6.35
N VAL A 46 -10.50 -10.59 7.46
CA VAL A 46 -10.33 -11.34 8.74
C VAL A 46 -10.62 -12.82 8.54
N LYS A 47 -11.68 -13.19 7.81
CA LYS A 47 -11.97 -14.59 7.50
C LYS A 47 -10.86 -15.28 6.71
N MET A 48 -10.23 -14.56 5.78
CA MET A 48 -9.15 -15.09 4.95
C MET A 48 -7.81 -15.15 5.67
N SER A 49 -7.64 -14.43 6.78
CA SER A 49 -6.40 -14.45 7.57
C SER A 49 -6.14 -15.81 8.26
N GLY A 50 -7.20 -16.64 8.43
CA GLY A 50 -7.05 -17.93 9.09
C GLY A 50 -6.46 -17.77 10.50
N ASP A 51 -5.34 -18.46 10.76
CA ASP A 51 -4.64 -18.43 12.04
C ASP A 51 -3.72 -17.21 12.23
N ILE A 52 -3.58 -16.34 11.22
CA ILE A 52 -2.76 -15.14 11.34
C ILE A 52 -3.47 -14.14 12.27
N PRO A 53 -2.81 -13.64 13.33
CA PRO A 53 -3.39 -12.68 14.24
C PRO A 53 -3.84 -11.40 13.53
N VAL A 54 -5.07 -10.96 13.81
CA VAL A 54 -5.64 -9.73 13.24
C VAL A 54 -5.80 -8.68 14.32
N TYR A 55 -5.21 -7.51 14.08
CA TYR A 55 -5.26 -6.35 14.97
C TYR A 55 -6.13 -5.26 14.36
N ILE A 56 -7.10 -4.78 15.13
CA ILE A 56 -7.97 -3.67 14.71
C ILE A 56 -7.37 -2.37 15.19
N GLN A 57 -6.90 -1.55 14.25
CA GLN A 57 -6.31 -0.26 14.57
C GLN A 57 -7.37 0.82 14.78
N LYS A 58 -7.48 1.32 16.01
CA LYS A 58 -8.30 2.48 16.34
C LYS A 58 -7.59 3.77 15.93
N GLN A 59 -8.34 4.76 15.45
CA GLN A 59 -7.77 6.01 14.92
C GLN A 59 -6.84 6.75 15.90
N THR A 60 -7.10 6.66 17.20
CA THR A 60 -6.40 7.42 18.24
C THR A 60 -5.34 6.63 19.00
N ASN A 61 -5.35 5.32 18.95
CA ASN A 61 -4.49 4.46 19.75
C ASN A 61 -3.76 3.42 18.87
N TRP A 62 -2.52 3.73 18.50
CA TRP A 62 -1.67 2.75 17.81
C TRP A 62 -1.09 1.75 18.81
N ILE A 63 -1.45 0.48 18.62
CA ILE A 63 -1.06 -0.66 19.46
C ILE A 63 0.35 -1.19 19.13
N ALA A 64 1.29 -0.28 18.92
CA ALA A 64 2.65 -0.63 18.52
C ALA A 64 3.35 -1.62 19.47
N SER A 65 3.02 -1.59 20.75
CA SER A 65 3.58 -2.49 21.77
C SER A 65 2.96 -3.87 21.79
N GLU A 66 1.81 -4.04 21.14
CA GLU A 66 1.08 -5.32 21.11
C GLU A 66 1.35 -6.12 19.83
N LEU A 67 1.94 -5.48 18.80
CA LEU A 67 2.30 -6.16 17.58
C LEU A 67 3.55 -7.02 17.78
N PRO A 68 3.58 -8.25 17.25
CA PRO A 68 4.79 -9.05 17.21
C PRO A 68 5.92 -8.34 16.45
N ASP A 69 7.14 -8.86 16.56
CA ASP A 69 8.25 -8.31 15.78
C ASP A 69 8.10 -8.67 14.31
N ALA A 70 8.44 -7.72 13.45
CA ALA A 70 8.49 -7.91 12.02
C ALA A 70 9.59 -7.04 11.40
N ASP A 71 10.18 -7.56 10.32
CA ASP A 71 11.27 -6.93 9.60
C ASP A 71 10.76 -5.84 8.66
N MET A 72 9.56 -6.05 8.09
CA MET A 72 8.96 -5.18 7.09
C MET A 72 7.44 -5.13 7.25
N ALA A 73 6.82 -4.10 6.70
CA ALA A 73 5.38 -4.10 6.51
C ALA A 73 5.00 -3.77 5.06
N ILE A 74 3.85 -4.30 4.63
CA ILE A 74 3.22 -3.97 3.36
C ILE A 74 1.93 -3.23 3.67
N SER A 75 1.75 -2.05 3.07
CA SER A 75 0.52 -1.27 3.15
C SER A 75 -0.24 -1.39 1.82
N TRP A 76 -1.42 -2.00 1.88
CA TRP A 76 -2.26 -2.28 0.74
C TRP A 76 -3.64 -1.69 0.91
N LEU A 77 -3.94 -0.64 0.15
CA LEU A 77 -5.23 0.05 0.21
C LEU A 77 -5.62 0.45 1.65
N TYR A 78 -4.63 0.67 2.50
CA TYR A 78 -4.84 0.98 3.90
C TYR A 78 -5.29 2.43 4.06
N SER A 79 -6.39 2.65 4.80
CA SER A 79 -7.09 3.93 4.84
C SER A 79 -6.70 4.84 6.01
N GLN A 80 -5.77 4.40 6.88
CA GLN A 80 -5.36 5.19 8.04
C GLN A 80 -3.89 5.61 7.91
N PHE A 81 -3.59 6.79 8.48
CA PHE A 81 -2.21 7.26 8.60
C PHE A 81 -1.41 6.35 9.54
N ILE A 82 -0.21 5.93 9.11
CA ILE A 82 0.74 5.17 9.93
C ILE A 82 1.78 6.14 10.47
N PRO A 83 1.81 6.42 11.78
CA PRO A 83 2.70 7.42 12.36
C PRO A 83 4.18 6.99 12.31
N LEU A 84 5.08 7.98 12.25
CA LEU A 84 6.53 7.75 12.11
C LEU A 84 7.10 6.77 13.15
N ARG A 85 6.59 6.79 14.40
CA ARG A 85 7.03 5.86 15.44
C ARG A 85 6.74 4.40 15.11
N ILE A 86 5.70 4.14 14.28
CA ILE A 86 5.36 2.79 13.79
C ILE A 86 6.24 2.45 12.58
N LEU A 87 6.40 3.39 11.63
CA LEU A 87 7.26 3.18 10.46
C LEU A 87 8.69 2.78 10.88
N LYS A 88 9.22 3.40 11.94
CA LYS A 88 10.56 3.13 12.49
C LYS A 88 10.73 1.76 13.14
N LYS A 89 9.66 1.00 13.38
CA LYS A 89 9.76 -0.38 13.91
C LYS A 89 10.30 -1.38 12.89
N TYR A 90 10.16 -1.08 11.61
CA TYR A 90 10.51 -1.99 10.52
C TYR A 90 11.88 -1.66 9.95
N SER A 91 12.82 -2.61 10.02
CA SER A 91 14.19 -2.43 9.52
C SER A 91 14.25 -2.22 8.00
N TYR A 92 13.32 -2.84 7.25
CA TYR A 92 13.12 -2.65 5.82
C TYR A 92 12.02 -1.63 5.49
N GLY A 93 11.46 -0.96 6.53
CA GLY A 93 10.41 0.04 6.35
C GLY A 93 9.05 -0.54 6.01
N VAL A 94 8.18 0.33 5.50
CA VAL A 94 6.82 -0.02 5.07
C VAL A 94 6.71 0.26 3.58
N LEU A 95 6.49 -0.79 2.78
CA LEU A 95 6.26 -0.70 1.34
C LEU A 95 4.76 -0.45 1.10
N ASN A 96 4.43 0.68 0.49
CA ASN A 96 3.05 1.10 0.23
C ASN A 96 2.72 1.09 -1.26
N MET A 97 1.54 0.56 -1.59
CA MET A 97 0.93 0.72 -2.91
C MET A 97 0.05 1.97 -2.93
N HIS A 98 0.43 2.93 -3.74
CA HIS A 98 -0.32 4.14 -3.98
C HIS A 98 -0.92 4.14 -5.39
N GLY A 99 -2.24 4.41 -5.49
CA GLY A 99 -2.98 4.42 -6.75
C GLY A 99 -2.89 5.77 -7.49
N GLY A 100 -1.69 6.34 -7.57
CA GLY A 100 -1.41 7.62 -8.24
C GLY A 100 0.03 7.68 -8.74
N LYS A 101 0.27 8.50 -9.76
CA LYS A 101 1.64 8.88 -10.17
C LYS A 101 2.28 9.74 -9.10
N VAL A 102 3.41 9.34 -8.55
CA VAL A 102 4.20 10.16 -7.63
C VAL A 102 5.32 10.86 -8.40
N PRO A 103 5.45 12.20 -8.27
CA PRO A 103 4.85 13.09 -7.28
C PRO A 103 3.56 13.80 -7.69
N GLN A 104 3.03 13.60 -8.91
CA GLN A 104 1.91 14.39 -9.46
C GLN A 104 0.60 14.20 -8.69
N TYR A 105 0.34 12.99 -8.24
CA TYR A 105 -0.89 12.61 -7.54
C TYR A 105 -0.54 11.97 -6.20
N ARG A 106 -0.15 12.79 -5.20
CA ARG A 106 0.05 12.36 -3.81
C ARG A 106 -1.18 12.67 -2.97
N GLY A 107 -1.44 11.90 -1.94
CA GLY A 107 -2.51 12.13 -0.96
C GLY A 107 -3.72 11.25 -1.15
N ALA A 108 -4.90 11.77 -0.84
CA ALA A 108 -6.13 11.01 -0.83
C ALA A 108 -6.96 11.19 -2.11
N ASN A 109 -7.84 10.23 -2.39
CA ASN A 109 -8.80 10.29 -3.52
C ASN A 109 -8.14 10.57 -4.88
N VAL A 110 -6.87 10.19 -5.04
CA VAL A 110 -6.08 10.54 -6.25
C VAL A 110 -6.64 9.94 -7.53
N LEU A 111 -7.32 8.79 -7.47
CA LEU A 111 -8.04 8.23 -8.60
C LEU A 111 -9.17 9.16 -9.06
N GLN A 112 -9.98 9.65 -8.11
CA GLN A 112 -11.08 10.57 -8.42
C GLN A 112 -10.54 11.88 -9.01
N TRP A 113 -9.45 12.41 -8.44
CA TRP A 113 -8.80 13.60 -8.98
C TRP A 113 -8.22 13.39 -10.37
N ALA A 114 -7.62 12.24 -10.65
CA ALA A 114 -7.12 11.91 -11.99
C ALA A 114 -8.25 11.86 -13.02
N ILE A 115 -9.38 11.22 -12.68
CA ILE A 115 -10.57 11.17 -13.54
C ILE A 115 -11.13 12.58 -13.78
N ILE A 116 -11.29 13.40 -12.72
CA ILE A 116 -11.78 14.79 -12.84
C ILE A 116 -10.86 15.63 -13.72
N ASN A 117 -9.56 15.40 -13.66
CA ASN A 117 -8.57 16.10 -14.48
C ASN A 117 -8.50 15.58 -15.94
N GLY A 118 -9.27 14.54 -16.29
CA GLY A 118 -9.29 13.97 -17.64
C GLY A 118 -8.04 13.16 -17.99
N GLU A 119 -7.35 12.60 -16.97
CA GLU A 119 -6.20 11.74 -17.22
C GLU A 119 -6.63 10.46 -17.96
N THR A 120 -5.88 10.11 -18.97
CA THR A 120 -6.07 8.88 -19.76
C THR A 120 -5.09 7.77 -19.35
N GLU A 121 -4.17 8.08 -18.43
CA GLU A 121 -3.24 7.15 -17.82
C GLU A 121 -3.21 7.33 -16.30
N LEU A 122 -3.51 6.27 -15.58
CA LEU A 122 -3.44 6.23 -14.13
C LEU A 122 -2.14 5.58 -13.67
N GLY A 123 -1.57 6.07 -12.58
CA GLY A 123 -0.34 5.53 -12.01
C GLY A 123 -0.59 4.51 -10.91
N VAL A 124 0.28 3.52 -10.83
CA VAL A 124 0.49 2.67 -9.65
C VAL A 124 1.91 2.90 -9.20
N THR A 125 2.10 3.35 -7.97
CA THR A 125 3.42 3.62 -7.40
C THR A 125 3.63 2.80 -6.13
N TRP A 126 4.66 1.96 -6.13
CA TRP A 126 5.18 1.31 -4.94
C TRP A 126 6.32 2.15 -4.37
N HIS A 127 6.17 2.61 -3.14
CA HIS A 127 7.17 3.45 -2.47
C HIS A 127 7.30 3.10 -0.99
N SER A 128 8.44 3.43 -0.38
CA SER A 128 8.58 3.37 1.07
C SER A 128 7.78 4.48 1.72
N MET A 129 7.08 4.19 2.80
CA MET A 129 6.41 5.22 3.59
C MET A 129 7.43 6.01 4.41
N VAL A 130 7.24 7.31 4.41
CA VAL A 130 7.97 8.27 5.26
C VAL A 130 6.97 9.17 5.98
N GLU A 131 7.43 10.11 6.81
CA GLU A 131 6.56 11.01 7.56
C GLU A 131 5.69 11.88 6.66
N GLU A 132 6.24 12.35 5.53
CA GLU A 132 5.48 13.09 4.53
C GLU A 132 4.71 12.13 3.62
N ILE A 133 3.42 12.39 3.42
CA ILE A 133 2.51 11.50 2.68
C ILE A 133 2.97 11.34 1.23
N ASP A 134 3.10 10.08 0.79
CA ASP A 134 3.48 9.62 -0.55
C ASP A 134 4.74 10.32 -1.10
N ALA A 135 5.69 10.63 -0.21
CA ALA A 135 6.92 11.35 -0.53
C ALA A 135 8.19 10.47 -0.46
N GLY A 136 8.05 9.24 -0.05
CA GLY A 136 9.19 8.33 0.13
C GLY A 136 9.77 7.79 -1.17
N PRO A 137 10.93 7.13 -1.10
CA PRO A 137 11.59 6.53 -2.26
C PRO A 137 10.68 5.58 -3.02
N VAL A 138 10.61 5.76 -4.34
CA VAL A 138 9.82 4.95 -5.28
C VAL A 138 10.65 3.76 -5.75
N TRP A 139 10.10 2.56 -5.61
CA TRP A 139 10.72 1.30 -6.01
C TRP A 139 10.20 0.80 -7.36
N LYS A 140 8.90 1.06 -7.62
CA LYS A 140 8.27 0.70 -8.89
C LYS A 140 7.16 1.70 -9.22
N GLU A 141 7.14 2.13 -10.46
CA GLU A 141 6.04 2.89 -11.04
C GLU A 141 5.54 2.17 -12.29
N SER A 142 4.24 2.13 -12.49
CA SER A 142 3.59 1.60 -13.67
C SER A 142 2.37 2.43 -14.02
N LEU A 143 1.96 2.38 -15.29
CA LEU A 143 0.81 3.10 -15.81
C LEU A 143 -0.22 2.13 -16.34
N VAL A 144 -1.49 2.46 -16.15
CA VAL A 144 -2.62 1.77 -16.78
C VAL A 144 -3.40 2.78 -17.59
N SER A 145 -3.72 2.43 -18.84
CA SER A 145 -4.54 3.26 -19.71
C SER A 145 -6.01 3.13 -19.32
N VAL A 146 -6.71 4.23 -19.34
CA VAL A 146 -8.15 4.32 -19.11
C VAL A 146 -8.80 5.17 -20.19
N SER A 147 -10.06 4.85 -20.51
CA SER A 147 -10.91 5.62 -21.40
C SER A 147 -11.74 6.62 -20.60
N VAL A 148 -12.19 7.66 -21.25
CA VAL A 148 -13.17 8.61 -20.68
C VAL A 148 -14.55 7.98 -20.42
N GLU A 149 -14.79 6.81 -21.00
CA GLU A 149 -16.01 6.02 -20.80
C GLU A 149 -15.91 5.05 -19.61
N ASP A 150 -14.69 4.85 -19.09
CA ASP A 150 -14.47 3.94 -17.96
C ASP A 150 -14.94 4.58 -16.66
N ASP A 151 -15.71 3.84 -15.89
CA ASP A 151 -16.12 4.29 -14.56
C ASP A 151 -14.99 4.15 -13.51
N ALA A 152 -15.15 4.85 -12.40
CA ALA A 152 -14.17 4.86 -11.32
C ALA A 152 -13.96 3.47 -10.68
N LEU A 153 -14.97 2.58 -10.75
CA LEU A 153 -14.89 1.23 -10.20
C LEU A 153 -13.97 0.37 -11.08
N TYR A 154 -14.17 0.41 -12.39
CA TYR A 154 -13.33 -0.29 -13.36
C TYR A 154 -11.89 0.22 -13.31
N ALA A 155 -11.70 1.54 -13.30
CA ALA A 155 -10.37 2.15 -13.17
C ALA A 155 -9.65 1.70 -11.89
N ARG A 156 -10.39 1.59 -10.76
CA ARG A 156 -9.85 1.08 -9.50
C ARG A 156 -9.45 -0.39 -9.60
N GLU A 157 -10.21 -1.22 -10.30
CA GLU A 157 -9.86 -2.63 -10.51
C GLU A 157 -8.58 -2.78 -11.34
N LEU A 158 -8.40 -1.95 -12.36
CA LEU A 158 -7.16 -1.90 -13.15
C LEU A 158 -5.96 -1.56 -12.27
N LEU A 159 -6.07 -0.54 -11.40
CA LEU A 159 -5.00 -0.16 -10.48
C LEU A 159 -4.66 -1.30 -9.50
N ILE A 160 -5.66 -2.01 -8.97
CA ILE A 160 -5.46 -3.16 -8.10
C ILE A 160 -4.72 -4.28 -8.82
N LYS A 161 -5.17 -4.65 -10.03
CA LYS A 161 -4.53 -5.68 -10.85
C LYS A 161 -3.06 -5.33 -11.16
N GLU A 162 -2.82 -4.09 -11.54
CA GLU A 162 -1.48 -3.60 -11.84
C GLU A 162 -0.59 -3.54 -10.58
N GLY A 163 -1.15 -3.14 -9.44
CA GLY A 163 -0.46 -3.20 -8.16
C GLY A 163 -0.01 -4.61 -7.81
N ILE A 164 -0.90 -5.61 -7.95
CA ILE A 164 -0.56 -7.02 -7.72
C ILE A 164 0.54 -7.47 -8.68
N ARG A 165 0.41 -7.19 -9.98
CA ARG A 165 1.38 -7.58 -11.01
C ARG A 165 2.78 -7.02 -10.75
N THR A 166 2.88 -5.82 -10.24
CA THR A 166 4.15 -5.10 -10.02
C THR A 166 4.74 -5.29 -8.62
N PHE A 167 3.99 -5.91 -7.71
CA PHE A 167 4.39 -6.06 -6.31
C PHE A 167 5.73 -6.76 -6.15
N TYR A 168 5.91 -7.95 -6.75
CA TYR A 168 7.12 -8.74 -6.54
C TYR A 168 8.38 -7.97 -6.94
N SER A 169 8.36 -7.28 -8.10
CA SER A 169 9.51 -6.48 -8.52
C SER A 169 9.79 -5.30 -7.60
N ALA A 170 8.76 -4.66 -7.06
CA ALA A 170 8.93 -3.58 -6.09
C ALA A 170 9.49 -4.10 -4.76
N TRP A 171 9.01 -5.27 -4.33
CA TRP A 171 9.42 -5.87 -3.07
C TRP A 171 10.89 -6.31 -3.09
N ILE A 172 11.35 -7.04 -4.13
CA ILE A 172 12.74 -7.46 -4.24
C ILE A 172 13.70 -6.27 -4.32
N ASP A 173 13.31 -5.20 -5.01
CA ASP A 173 14.11 -3.98 -5.09
C ASP A 173 14.18 -3.26 -3.73
N CYS A 174 13.08 -3.26 -2.97
CA CYS A 174 13.00 -2.62 -1.67
C CYS A 174 13.84 -3.34 -0.59
N VAL A 175 13.94 -4.67 -0.65
CA VAL A 175 14.68 -5.45 0.35
C VAL A 175 16.15 -5.67 -0.02
N ASP A 176 16.56 -5.36 -1.24
CA ASP A 176 17.94 -5.47 -1.71
C ASP A 176 18.77 -4.28 -1.17
N PRO A 177 19.74 -4.53 -0.26
CA PRO A 177 20.54 -3.46 0.33
C PRO A 177 21.46 -2.74 -0.66
N SER A 178 21.65 -3.30 -1.85
CA SER A 178 22.45 -2.67 -2.92
C SER A 178 21.66 -1.65 -3.74
N LYS A 179 20.33 -1.62 -3.59
CA LYS A 179 19.43 -0.75 -4.35
C LYS A 179 18.97 0.46 -3.54
N ASN A 180 18.73 1.53 -4.26
CA ASN A 180 18.14 2.74 -3.71
C ASN A 180 16.90 3.11 -4.49
N GLY A 181 15.78 3.27 -3.80
CA GLY A 181 14.56 3.76 -4.41
C GLY A 181 14.74 5.19 -4.94
N LYS A 182 14.06 5.51 -6.03
CA LYS A 182 14.11 6.84 -6.64
C LYS A 182 13.36 7.85 -5.75
N VAL A 183 14.08 8.82 -5.20
CA VAL A 183 13.46 9.91 -4.42
C VAL A 183 12.68 10.83 -5.36
N PRO A 184 11.36 11.02 -5.13
CA PRO A 184 10.54 11.86 -6.00
C PRO A 184 10.87 13.35 -5.82
N ASN A 185 10.89 14.10 -6.93
CA ASN A 185 11.00 15.55 -6.87
C ASN A 185 9.64 16.18 -6.59
N LEU A 186 9.37 16.48 -5.33
CA LEU A 186 8.05 16.95 -4.86
C LEU A 186 7.65 18.31 -5.45
N SER A 187 8.60 19.13 -5.92
CA SER A 187 8.29 20.40 -6.59
C SER A 187 7.59 20.23 -7.96
N LYS A 188 7.65 19.01 -8.52
CA LYS A 188 7.00 18.64 -9.79
C LYS A 188 5.63 17.99 -9.62
N GLY A 189 5.11 17.97 -8.40
CA GLY A 189 3.87 17.32 -8.10
C GLY A 189 2.92 18.12 -7.22
N LYS A 190 1.80 17.51 -6.87
CA LYS A 190 0.76 18.12 -6.06
C LYS A 190 0.30 17.14 -4.98
N TYR A 191 0.04 17.67 -3.80
CA TYR A 191 -0.68 16.96 -2.74
C TYR A 191 -2.18 17.24 -2.89
N TRP A 192 -2.97 16.16 -2.95
CA TRP A 192 -4.42 16.21 -3.05
C TRP A 192 -5.01 15.81 -1.67
N PRO A 193 -5.71 16.72 -1.00
CA PRO A 193 -6.33 16.43 0.30
C PRO A 193 -7.51 15.47 0.16
N PRO A 194 -7.96 14.87 1.30
CA PRO A 194 -9.16 14.06 1.37
C PRO A 194 -10.44 14.77 0.91
#